data_72bfb940244ea81cf390cd4acf859c02
#
_entry.id   72bfb940244ea81cf390cd4acf859c02
#
_cell.length_a   1.000
_cell.length_b   1.000
_cell.length_c   1.000
_cell.angle_alpha   90.00
_cell.angle_beta   90.00
_cell.angle_gamma   90.00
#
_symmetry.space_group_name_H-M   'P 1'
#
loop_
_entity.id
_entity.type
_entity.pdbx_description
1 polymer ?
#
loop_
_entity_poly.entity_id
_entity_poly.type
_entity_poly.pdbx_seq_one_letter_code
_entity_poly.pdbx_strand_id
1 'polypeptide(L)'
;MLARNKFFPENWYSTLAGFIEAGETAEEALRREVMEEVNVSVKNITYFGSQPWPFPSQLMLGYFCEYESGEIKIEEAELEDARWFKIDDLPNVPPKLSISGQLISSYLEGRSKL
;
A
#
# COMPACT_ATOMS: atom_id res chain seq x y z
N MET A 1 2.94 6.74 2.26
CA MET A 1 3.36 6.61 0.84
C MET A 1 2.24 5.97 0.03
N LEU A 2 2.00 6.48 -1.15
CA LEU A 2 1.03 5.93 -2.08
C LEU A 2 1.68 5.75 -3.45
N ALA A 3 1.13 4.85 -4.25
CA ALA A 3 1.66 4.52 -5.55
C ALA A 3 0.55 4.42 -6.58
N ARG A 4 0.93 4.48 -7.85
CA ARG A 4 0.00 4.30 -8.95
C ARG A 4 0.60 3.38 -10.01
N ASN A 5 -0.24 2.54 -10.60
CA ASN A 5 0.17 1.75 -11.75
C ASN A 5 -0.28 2.43 -13.05
N LYS A 6 0.14 1.85 -14.17
CA LYS A 6 -0.09 2.43 -15.52
C LYS A 6 -1.57 2.48 -15.93
N PHE A 7 -2.43 1.73 -15.24
CA PHE A 7 -3.85 1.62 -15.60
C PHE A 7 -4.74 2.54 -14.77
N PHE A 8 -4.18 3.20 -13.76
CA PHE A 8 -4.96 4.13 -12.94
C PHE A 8 -5.24 5.40 -13.72
N PRO A 9 -6.42 6.02 -13.53
CA PRO A 9 -6.68 7.36 -14.04
C PRO A 9 -5.64 8.34 -13.52
N GLU A 10 -5.45 9.42 -14.26
CA GLU A 10 -4.52 10.48 -13.87
C GLU A 10 -4.80 10.98 -12.46
N ASN A 11 -3.74 11.21 -11.68
CA ASN A 11 -3.80 11.67 -10.29
C ASN A 11 -4.52 10.70 -9.32
N TRP A 12 -4.62 9.42 -9.66
CA TRP A 12 -5.12 8.39 -8.76
C TRP A 12 -3.97 7.58 -8.19
N TYR A 13 -3.96 7.43 -6.86
CA TYR A 13 -2.96 6.66 -6.12
C TYR A 13 -3.64 5.75 -5.12
N SER A 14 -3.01 4.65 -4.80
CA SER A 14 -3.49 3.72 -3.78
C SER A 14 -2.34 3.18 -2.94
N THR A 15 -2.68 2.37 -1.95
CA THR A 15 -1.67 1.64 -1.17
C THR A 15 -0.96 0.63 -2.08
N LEU A 16 0.27 0.27 -1.71
CA LEU A 16 0.99 -0.79 -2.40
C LEU A 16 0.29 -2.13 -2.18
N ALA A 17 0.33 -2.98 -3.19
CA ALA A 17 -0.23 -4.32 -3.12
C ALA A 17 0.63 -5.30 -3.91
N GLY A 18 0.70 -6.55 -3.44
CA GLY A 18 1.44 -7.60 -4.09
C GLY A 18 0.96 -8.95 -3.61
N PHE A 19 1.51 -10.01 -4.17
CA PHE A 19 1.09 -11.38 -3.88
C PHE A 19 2.06 -12.05 -2.93
N ILE A 20 1.51 -12.87 -2.03
CA ILE A 20 2.31 -13.74 -1.17
C ILE A 20 2.75 -14.93 -2.02
N GLU A 21 4.05 -15.22 -2.00
CA GLU A 21 4.60 -16.36 -2.71
C GLU A 21 4.65 -17.60 -1.81
N ALA A 22 4.75 -18.78 -2.43
CA ALA A 22 4.85 -20.03 -1.69
C ALA A 22 6.05 -19.99 -0.73
N GLY A 23 5.81 -20.38 0.51
CA GLY A 23 6.85 -20.41 1.53
C GLY A 23 7.07 -19.11 2.27
N GLU A 24 6.37 -18.04 1.91
CA GLU A 24 6.45 -16.76 2.63
C GLU A 24 5.32 -16.61 3.64
N THR A 25 5.62 -15.94 4.76
CA THR A 25 4.56 -15.39 5.60
C THR A 25 4.05 -14.09 4.97
N ALA A 26 2.89 -13.62 5.42
CA ALA A 26 2.33 -12.37 4.91
C ALA A 26 3.27 -11.18 5.17
N GLU A 27 3.91 -11.11 6.33
CA GLU A 27 4.85 -10.03 6.67
C GLU A 27 6.13 -10.09 5.84
N GLU A 28 6.65 -11.30 5.58
CA GLU A 28 7.80 -11.47 4.69
C GLU A 28 7.48 -11.00 3.28
N ALA A 29 6.30 -11.35 2.78
CA ALA A 29 5.83 -10.91 1.46
C ALA A 29 5.73 -9.40 1.41
N LEU A 30 5.18 -8.76 2.46
CA LEU A 30 5.05 -7.32 2.53
C LEU A 30 6.43 -6.64 2.42
N ARG A 31 7.40 -7.09 3.22
CA ARG A 31 8.75 -6.52 3.20
C ARG A 31 9.40 -6.66 1.83
N ARG A 32 9.26 -7.84 1.23
CA ARG A 32 9.83 -8.12 -0.10
C ARG A 32 9.19 -7.25 -1.17
N GLU A 33 7.86 -7.18 -1.20
CA GLU A 33 7.13 -6.40 -2.21
C GLU A 33 7.45 -4.91 -2.12
N VAL A 34 7.49 -4.36 -0.91
CA VAL A 34 7.82 -2.94 -0.72
C VAL A 34 9.24 -2.66 -1.20
N MET A 35 10.19 -3.55 -0.88
CA MET A 35 11.57 -3.39 -1.32
C MET A 35 11.69 -3.49 -2.85
N GLU A 36 11.01 -4.47 -3.46
CA GLU A 36 11.06 -4.66 -4.91
C GLU A 36 10.40 -3.50 -5.66
N GLU A 37 9.25 -3.03 -5.19
CA GLU A 37 8.48 -2.02 -5.91
C GLU A 37 8.99 -0.60 -5.72
N VAL A 38 9.42 -0.24 -4.52
CA VAL A 38 9.78 1.16 -4.20
C VAL A 38 11.13 1.33 -3.50
N ASN A 39 11.87 0.25 -3.28
CA ASN A 39 13.20 0.30 -2.66
C ASN A 39 13.22 0.86 -1.24
N VAL A 40 12.17 0.61 -0.47
CA VAL A 40 12.03 1.09 0.90
C VAL A 40 11.98 -0.09 1.87
N SER A 41 12.70 0.03 2.98
CA SER A 41 12.62 -0.92 4.10
C SER A 41 11.62 -0.40 5.12
N VAL A 42 10.81 -1.32 5.66
CA VAL A 42 9.75 -0.98 6.62
C VAL A 42 9.92 -1.75 7.92
N LYS A 43 9.30 -1.25 8.97
CA LYS A 43 9.33 -1.85 10.30
C LYS A 43 7.97 -1.70 10.98
N ASN A 44 7.83 -2.32 12.16
CA ASN A 44 6.62 -2.21 13.00
C ASN A 44 5.35 -2.50 12.20
N ILE A 45 5.35 -3.67 11.54
CA ILE A 45 4.22 -4.12 10.73
C ILE A 45 3.06 -4.51 11.64
N THR A 46 1.89 -3.92 11.40
CA THR A 46 0.69 -4.14 12.21
C THR A 46 -0.46 -4.54 11.31
N TYR A 47 -1.09 -5.67 11.62
CA TYR A 47 -2.23 -6.15 10.87
C TYR A 47 -3.44 -5.22 11.05
N PHE A 48 -4.10 -4.89 9.95
CA PHE A 48 -5.31 -4.07 9.97
C PHE A 48 -6.58 -4.91 9.78
N GLY A 49 -6.62 -5.72 8.73
CA GLY A 49 -7.81 -6.50 8.42
C GLY A 49 -7.68 -7.22 7.09
N SER A 50 -8.75 -7.91 6.71
CA SER A 50 -8.78 -8.63 5.44
C SER A 50 -10.06 -8.34 4.68
N GLN A 51 -10.03 -8.58 3.37
CA GLN A 51 -11.19 -8.40 2.49
C GLN A 51 -11.15 -9.46 1.39
N PRO A 52 -12.26 -10.21 1.20
CA PRO A 52 -12.34 -11.06 0.02
C PRO A 52 -12.53 -10.20 -1.22
N TRP A 53 -11.82 -10.57 -2.30
CA TRP A 53 -11.88 -9.87 -3.57
C TRP A 53 -12.16 -10.90 -4.67
N PRO A 54 -13.39 -10.96 -5.20
CA PRO A 54 -13.79 -12.05 -6.11
C PRO A 54 -13.34 -11.87 -7.57
N PHE A 55 -12.43 -10.98 -7.86
CA PHE A 55 -11.98 -10.66 -9.21
C PHE A 55 -10.49 -10.93 -9.41
N PRO A 56 -10.04 -12.18 -9.71
CA PRO A 56 -10.88 -13.37 -9.91
C PRO A 56 -11.23 -14.10 -8.62
N SER A 57 -10.34 -14.21 -7.66
CA SER A 57 -10.58 -14.91 -6.40
C SER A 57 -9.36 -14.68 -5.49
N GLN A 58 -9.41 -13.63 -4.68
CA GLN A 58 -8.30 -13.22 -3.84
C GLN A 58 -8.77 -12.95 -2.41
N LEU A 59 -7.84 -13.13 -1.47
CA LEU A 59 -7.99 -12.64 -0.12
C LEU A 59 -6.96 -11.52 0.08
N MET A 60 -7.44 -10.32 0.31
CA MET A 60 -6.59 -9.16 0.56
C MET A 60 -6.31 -9.04 2.05
N LEU A 61 -5.05 -8.92 2.42
CA LEU A 61 -4.62 -8.70 3.79
C LEU A 61 -4.04 -7.29 3.89
N GLY A 62 -4.58 -6.49 4.78
CA GLY A 62 -4.15 -5.10 4.95
C GLY A 62 -3.28 -4.93 6.17
N TYR A 63 -2.20 -4.17 6.01
CA TYR A 63 -1.23 -3.89 7.07
C TYR A 63 -0.84 -2.43 7.09
N PHE A 64 -0.56 -1.93 8.30
CA PHE A 64 0.19 -0.70 8.46
C PHE A 64 1.65 -1.03 8.77
N CYS A 65 2.54 -0.16 8.34
CA CYS A 65 3.95 -0.28 8.70
C CYS A 65 4.57 1.11 8.75
N GLU A 66 5.75 1.19 9.33
CA GLU A 66 6.51 2.44 9.43
C GLU A 66 7.71 2.39 8.49
N TYR A 67 8.05 3.54 7.93
CA TYR A 67 9.27 3.72 7.16
C TYR A 67 10.49 3.48 8.05
N GLU A 68 11.43 2.72 7.56
CA GLU A 68 12.70 2.48 8.25
C GLU A 68 13.86 3.15 7.53
N SER A 69 14.03 2.85 6.25
CA SER A 69 15.14 3.40 5.47
C SER A 69 14.89 3.25 3.97
N GLY A 70 15.72 3.91 3.19
CA GLY A 70 15.74 3.82 1.73
C GLY A 70 15.10 5.03 1.05
N GLU A 71 15.52 5.27 -0.16
CA GLU A 71 14.92 6.30 -1.02
C GLU A 71 14.00 5.63 -2.03
N ILE A 72 12.85 6.24 -2.30
CA ILE A 72 11.92 5.70 -3.27
C ILE A 72 12.59 5.58 -4.64
N LYS A 73 12.58 4.35 -5.16
CA LYS A 73 13.04 4.04 -6.50
C LYS A 73 12.08 3.00 -7.04
N ILE A 74 11.22 3.40 -7.96
CA ILE A 74 10.13 2.55 -8.44
C ILE A 74 10.62 1.44 -9.36
N GLU A 75 9.90 0.31 -9.32
CA GLU A 75 10.02 -0.75 -10.33
C GLU A 75 9.14 -0.34 -11.51
N GLU A 76 9.77 0.15 -12.57
CA GLU A 76 9.06 0.73 -13.72
C GLU A 76 8.16 -0.25 -14.47
N ALA A 77 8.43 -1.55 -14.36
CA ALA A 77 7.57 -2.56 -14.96
C ALA A 77 6.22 -2.68 -14.23
N GLU A 78 6.18 -2.35 -12.93
CA GLU A 78 5.00 -2.52 -12.08
C GLU A 78 4.32 -1.20 -11.78
N LEU A 79 5.09 -0.13 -11.54
CA LEU A 79 4.57 1.16 -11.09
C LEU A 79 4.92 2.28 -12.05
N GLU A 80 4.02 3.22 -12.18
CA GLU A 80 4.27 4.46 -12.90
C GLU A 80 4.86 5.52 -11.97
N ASP A 81 4.42 5.57 -10.71
CA ASP A 81 4.90 6.53 -9.74
C ASP A 81 4.67 6.02 -8.32
N ALA A 82 5.47 6.51 -7.38
CA ALA A 82 5.28 6.31 -5.94
C ALA A 82 5.90 7.50 -5.22
N ARG A 83 5.19 8.04 -4.25
CA ARG A 83 5.70 9.20 -3.51
C ARG A 83 5.09 9.33 -2.12
N TRP A 84 5.72 10.14 -1.31
CA TRP A 84 5.20 10.54 -0.02
C TRP A 84 4.21 11.67 -0.22
N PHE A 85 3.06 11.58 0.45
CA PHE A 85 2.05 12.64 0.43
C PHE A 85 1.83 13.15 1.84
N LYS A 86 1.58 14.44 1.96
CA LYS A 86 1.12 15.02 3.22
C LYS A 86 -0.34 14.63 3.43
N ILE A 87 -0.73 14.42 4.67
CA ILE A 87 -2.09 13.97 5.00
C ILE A 87 -3.17 15.00 4.61
N ASP A 88 -2.79 16.25 4.47
CA ASP A 88 -3.71 17.33 4.09
C ASP A 88 -3.62 17.69 2.59
N ASP A 89 -2.85 16.93 1.83
CA ASP A 89 -2.66 17.17 0.38
C ASP A 89 -2.57 15.83 -0.36
N LEU A 90 -3.63 15.04 -0.25
CA LEU A 90 -3.68 13.72 -0.87
C LEU A 90 -4.19 13.79 -2.31
N PRO A 91 -3.75 12.86 -3.16
CA PRO A 91 -4.32 12.69 -4.49
C PRO A 91 -5.70 12.02 -4.41
N ASN A 92 -6.29 11.69 -5.54
CA ASN A 92 -7.47 10.84 -5.57
C ASN A 92 -7.09 9.42 -5.11
N VAL A 93 -7.88 8.86 -4.21
CA VAL A 93 -7.61 7.56 -3.61
C VAL A 93 -8.85 6.66 -3.72
N PRO A 94 -8.69 5.32 -3.61
CA PRO A 94 -9.81 4.41 -3.65
C PRO A 94 -10.84 4.70 -2.56
N PRO A 95 -12.12 4.42 -2.80
CA PRO A 95 -13.16 4.60 -1.80
C PRO A 95 -13.06 3.54 -0.70
N LYS A 96 -13.75 3.78 0.42
CA LYS A 96 -13.77 2.86 1.57
C LYS A 96 -14.39 1.49 1.26
N LEU A 97 -14.96 1.30 0.10
CA LEU A 97 -15.44 0.00 -0.37
C LEU A 97 -14.28 -0.99 -0.47
N SER A 98 -13.10 -0.53 -0.82
CA SER A 98 -11.88 -1.34 -0.90
C SER A 98 -11.09 -1.26 0.40
N ILE A 99 -10.34 -2.33 0.72
CA ILE A 99 -9.47 -2.32 1.90
C ILE A 99 -8.37 -1.25 1.78
N SER A 100 -7.92 -0.95 0.57
CA SER A 100 -6.97 0.14 0.35
C SER A 100 -7.55 1.47 0.83
N GLY A 101 -8.77 1.80 0.44
CA GLY A 101 -9.45 3.00 0.91
C GLY A 101 -9.69 3.00 2.42
N GLN A 102 -10.00 1.83 2.99
CA GLN A 102 -10.18 1.68 4.44
C GLN A 102 -8.87 1.94 5.21
N LEU A 103 -7.75 1.44 4.69
CA LEU A 103 -6.43 1.69 5.30
C LEU A 103 -6.11 3.18 5.32
N ILE A 104 -6.31 3.86 4.20
CA ILE A 104 -6.04 5.29 4.08
C ILE A 104 -6.93 6.07 5.04
N SER A 105 -8.24 5.77 5.04
CA SER A 105 -9.19 6.46 5.89
C SER A 105 -8.91 6.25 7.37
N SER A 106 -8.58 5.01 7.77
CA SER A 106 -8.25 4.68 9.16
C SER A 106 -6.99 5.42 9.63
N TYR A 107 -5.99 5.50 8.76
CA TYR A 107 -4.77 6.23 9.07
C TYR A 107 -5.06 7.72 9.31
N LEU A 108 -5.86 8.33 8.45
CA LEU A 108 -6.22 9.75 8.57
C LEU A 108 -7.02 10.01 9.85
N GLU A 109 -7.97 9.13 10.18
CA GLU A 109 -8.76 9.25 11.41
C GLU A 109 -7.89 9.14 12.67
N GLY A 110 -6.94 8.20 12.68
CA GLY A 110 -6.02 8.04 13.79
C GLY A 110 -5.13 9.26 13.97
N ARG A 111 -4.68 9.88 12.89
CA ARG A 111 -3.88 11.09 12.94
C ARG A 111 -4.70 12.29 13.41
N SER A 112 -5.96 12.40 12.98
CA SER A 112 -6.80 13.52 13.36
C SER A 112 -7.24 13.48 14.81
N LYS A 113 -7.14 12.34 15.47
CA LYS A 113 -7.44 12.20 16.91
C LYS A 113 -6.26 12.57 17.81
N LEU A 114 -5.11 12.72 17.23
CA LEU A 114 -3.90 13.10 17.95
C LEU A 114 -3.71 14.60 17.96
#